data_f42b08b879fb2fbea51d94c52151bc95
#
_entry.id   f42b08b879fb2fbea51d94c52151bc95
#
_cell.length_a   1.000
_cell.length_b   1.000
_cell.length_c   1.000
_cell.angle_alpha   90.00
_cell.angle_beta   90.00
_cell.angle_gamma   90.00
#
_symmetry.space_group_name_H-M   'P 1'
#
loop_
_entity.id
_entity.type
_entity.pdbx_description
1 polymer ?
#
loop_
_entity_poly.entity_id
_entity_poly.type
_entity_poly.pdbx_seq_one_letter_code
_entity_poly.pdbx_strand_id
1 'polypeptide(L)'
;GTKIAQNQICACNLSLLCAAVLAATFAFGPTGPARAMPENSAKTPAGSTICRQIVRRTEKTLNLPIGILQAISLAESGRWDKSSRSHFAWPWTVTARGKGLFYPSKAAAISAVRKLQADGVENIDVGCMQVNLKYHPEAFADLHEAFDPAANARYAANLFTKLREANRSINRAVAHYHSTTRERNMPYTRKVMRLWNQERRRQNAAGPALTPAGWPWLNR
;
A
#
# COMPACT_ATOMS: atom_id res chain seq x y z
N GLY A 1 -21.63 19.18 -55.76
CA GLY A 1 -20.97 20.12 -56.69
C GLY A 1 -19.53 20.35 -56.22
N THR A 2 -18.64 19.85 -56.90
CA THR A 2 -17.76 20.35 -57.96
C THR A 2 -16.37 20.75 -57.44
N LYS A 3 -15.40 19.95 -57.83
CA LYS A 3 -14.18 20.15 -58.68
C LYS A 3 -12.95 20.68 -57.95
N ILE A 4 -11.88 19.89 -57.94
CA ILE A 4 -10.76 19.66 -58.89
C ILE A 4 -9.93 20.94 -59.17
N ALA A 5 -8.62 20.88 -58.88
CA ALA A 5 -7.49 21.25 -59.74
C ALA A 5 -6.17 20.90 -59.04
N GLN A 6 -5.51 20.00 -59.54
CA GLN A 6 -4.19 19.72 -60.11
C GLN A 6 -3.47 20.96 -60.66
N ASN A 7 -2.15 21.02 -60.38
CA ASN A 7 -1.03 21.26 -61.35
C ASN A 7 0.21 21.64 -60.53
N GLN A 8 1.31 21.22 -60.80
CA GLN A 8 2.28 20.77 -61.81
C GLN A 8 3.69 21.24 -61.37
N ILE A 9 4.55 20.33 -61.33
CA ILE A 9 5.94 20.20 -61.76
C ILE A 9 6.66 21.52 -62.16
N CYS A 10 7.84 21.72 -61.53
CA CYS A 10 9.00 22.28 -62.26
C CYS A 10 10.30 21.65 -61.74
N ALA A 11 10.96 20.94 -62.63
CA ALA A 11 12.33 20.46 -62.51
C ALA A 11 13.28 21.56 -63.00
N CYS A 12 14.41 21.74 -62.30
CA CYS A 12 15.62 22.28 -62.95
C CYS A 12 16.89 21.93 -62.12
N ASN A 13 17.68 21.07 -62.72
CA ASN A 13 19.13 21.09 -62.98
C ASN A 13 20.14 21.42 -61.83
N LEU A 14 20.89 20.41 -61.48
CA LEU A 14 22.30 20.13 -61.83
C LEU A 14 23.33 21.27 -61.57
N SER A 15 24.12 21.11 -60.54
CA SER A 15 25.53 21.54 -60.52
C SER A 15 26.34 20.69 -59.55
N LEU A 16 27.29 19.99 -60.06
CA LEU A 16 28.35 19.27 -59.36
C LEU A 16 29.22 20.26 -58.59
N LEU A 17 29.42 20.04 -57.33
CA LEU A 17 30.61 20.50 -56.56
C LEU A 17 31.10 19.38 -55.66
N CYS A 18 32.25 18.82 -56.03
CA CYS A 18 33.06 17.92 -55.23
C CYS A 18 33.47 18.65 -53.91
N ALA A 19 33.08 18.13 -52.80
CA ALA A 19 33.69 18.47 -51.53
C ALA A 19 34.11 17.17 -50.82
N ALA A 20 35.43 17.06 -50.62
CA ALA A 20 36.09 15.95 -49.96
C ALA A 20 35.54 15.81 -48.54
N VAL A 21 34.93 14.66 -48.25
CA VAL A 21 34.52 14.31 -46.87
C VAL A 21 35.68 13.54 -46.24
N LEU A 22 36.38 14.19 -45.30
CA LEU A 22 37.31 13.54 -44.37
C LEU A 22 36.52 12.58 -43.49
N ALA A 23 36.71 11.29 -43.72
CA ALA A 23 36.19 10.25 -42.85
C ALA A 23 36.94 10.26 -41.54
N ALA A 24 36.38 10.85 -40.50
CA ALA A 24 36.83 10.65 -39.13
C ALA A 24 36.33 9.27 -38.66
N THR A 25 37.20 8.31 -38.65
CA THR A 25 36.96 6.98 -38.04
C THR A 25 36.89 7.14 -36.52
N PHE A 26 35.65 7.22 -36.01
CA PHE A 26 35.42 7.02 -34.59
C PHE A 26 35.65 5.55 -34.28
N ALA A 27 36.78 5.25 -33.62
CA ALA A 27 37.03 3.94 -33.04
C ALA A 27 36.04 3.71 -31.90
N PHE A 28 35.02 2.87 -32.15
CA PHE A 28 34.20 2.30 -31.08
C PHE A 28 35.07 1.38 -30.25
N GLY A 29 35.43 1.84 -29.05
CA GLY A 29 36.07 1.00 -28.06
C GLY A 29 35.14 -0.16 -27.67
N PRO A 30 35.69 -1.33 -27.25
CA PRO A 30 34.86 -2.47 -26.85
C PRO A 30 33.97 -2.08 -25.68
N THR A 31 32.66 -2.08 -25.90
CA THR A 31 31.67 -2.01 -24.82
C THR A 31 31.82 -3.28 -24.00
N GLY A 32 32.45 -3.14 -22.83
CA GLY A 32 32.51 -4.22 -21.86
C GLY A 32 31.11 -4.76 -21.56
N PRO A 33 30.97 -6.06 -21.25
CA PRO A 33 29.69 -6.65 -20.94
C PRO A 33 29.03 -5.87 -19.81
N ALA A 34 27.85 -5.33 -20.05
CA ALA A 34 27.03 -4.73 -19.03
C ALA A 34 26.83 -5.78 -17.92
N ARG A 35 27.42 -5.53 -16.76
CA ARG A 35 27.29 -6.38 -15.59
C ARG A 35 25.81 -6.35 -15.20
N ALA A 36 25.07 -7.39 -15.59
CA ALA A 36 23.72 -7.61 -15.12
C ALA A 36 23.77 -7.66 -13.59
N MET A 37 23.21 -6.64 -12.96
CA MET A 37 22.98 -6.69 -11.51
C MET A 37 22.08 -7.88 -11.22
N PRO A 38 22.40 -8.71 -10.22
CA PRO A 38 21.52 -9.81 -9.86
C PRO A 38 20.18 -9.24 -9.46
N GLU A 39 19.15 -9.50 -10.25
CA GLU A 39 17.76 -9.23 -9.97
C GLU A 39 17.27 -10.22 -8.91
N ASN A 40 17.87 -10.10 -7.71
CA ASN A 40 17.42 -10.83 -6.54
C ASN A 40 16.30 -10.03 -5.86
N SER A 41 15.28 -9.71 -6.65
CA SER A 41 14.02 -9.22 -6.14
C SER A 41 13.31 -10.40 -5.50
N ALA A 42 13.54 -10.61 -4.20
CA ALA A 42 12.78 -11.55 -3.41
C ALA A 42 11.29 -11.27 -3.69
N LYS A 43 10.63 -12.23 -4.35
CA LYS A 43 9.27 -12.08 -4.88
C LYS A 43 8.32 -11.82 -3.69
N THR A 44 8.07 -10.54 -3.42
CA THR A 44 7.13 -10.13 -2.36
C THR A 44 5.75 -10.68 -2.69
N PRO A 45 5.08 -11.41 -1.79
CA PRO A 45 3.78 -12.02 -2.09
C PRO A 45 2.78 -10.97 -2.59
N ALA A 46 2.04 -11.32 -3.65
CA ALA A 46 0.95 -10.47 -4.13
C ALA A 46 -0.02 -10.20 -2.96
N GLY A 47 -0.29 -8.94 -2.68
CA GLY A 47 -1.13 -8.52 -1.54
C GLY A 47 -0.36 -8.00 -0.32
N SER A 48 0.95 -8.27 -0.17
CA SER A 48 1.75 -7.82 0.98
C SER A 48 1.84 -6.29 1.13
N THR A 49 1.68 -5.55 0.05
CA THR A 49 1.74 -4.07 0.04
C THR A 49 0.36 -3.42 0.13
N ILE A 50 -0.72 -4.17 -0.11
CA ILE A 50 -2.08 -3.62 -0.22
C ILE A 50 -2.49 -2.89 1.06
N CYS A 51 -2.45 -3.56 2.20
CA CYS A 51 -2.82 -2.93 3.48
C CYS A 51 -1.97 -1.69 3.74
N ARG A 52 -0.64 -1.79 3.55
CA ARG A 52 0.27 -0.66 3.78
C ARG A 52 -0.09 0.56 2.93
N GLN A 53 -0.30 0.38 1.64
CA GLN A 53 -0.63 1.47 0.72
C GLN A 53 -1.96 2.14 1.05
N ILE A 54 -3.00 1.33 1.28
CA ILE A 54 -4.34 1.82 1.60
C ILE A 54 -4.36 2.53 2.95
N VAL A 55 -3.80 1.92 3.98
CA VAL A 55 -3.80 2.47 5.34
C VAL A 55 -3.03 3.80 5.39
N ARG A 56 -1.87 3.91 4.71
CA ARG A 56 -1.13 5.18 4.61
C ARG A 56 -1.93 6.27 3.91
N ARG A 57 -2.65 5.92 2.83
CA ARG A 57 -3.53 6.87 2.14
C ARG A 57 -4.63 7.34 3.09
N THR A 58 -5.26 6.43 3.81
CA THR A 58 -6.33 6.72 4.78
C THR A 58 -5.83 7.61 5.92
N GLU A 59 -4.64 7.34 6.49
CA GLU A 59 -4.00 8.21 7.49
C GLU A 59 -3.87 9.65 6.98
N LYS A 60 -3.35 9.80 5.76
CA LYS A 60 -3.16 11.13 5.14
C LYS A 60 -4.49 11.86 4.91
N THR A 61 -5.49 11.15 4.39
CA THR A 61 -6.81 11.73 4.09
C THR A 61 -7.53 12.22 5.35
N LEU A 62 -7.41 11.49 6.46
CA LEU A 62 -8.06 11.82 7.73
C LEU A 62 -7.16 12.60 8.70
N ASN A 63 -6.01 13.06 8.23
CA ASN A 63 -5.02 13.81 9.04
C ASN A 63 -4.69 13.14 10.37
N LEU A 64 -4.50 11.82 10.33
CA LEU A 64 -4.12 11.03 11.49
C LEU A 64 -2.60 11.07 11.71
N PRO A 65 -2.12 10.81 12.95
CA PRO A 65 -0.70 10.72 13.21
C PRO A 65 -0.03 9.68 12.32
N ILE A 66 0.99 10.11 11.59
CA ILE A 66 1.66 9.31 10.58
C ILE A 66 2.17 8.00 11.17
N GLY A 67 1.79 6.86 10.56
CA GLY A 67 2.21 5.52 10.93
C GLY A 67 1.39 4.85 12.02
N ILE A 68 0.40 5.53 12.63
CA ILE A 68 -0.40 4.93 13.72
C ILE A 68 -1.31 3.81 13.22
N LEU A 69 -2.05 4.04 12.11
CA LEU A 69 -2.88 2.98 11.54
C LEU A 69 -2.04 1.87 10.91
N GLN A 70 -0.85 2.18 10.39
CA GLN A 70 0.12 1.16 9.95
C GLN A 70 0.48 0.23 11.11
N ALA A 71 0.79 0.81 12.27
CA ALA A 71 1.13 0.05 13.46
C ALA A 71 -0.04 -0.82 13.95
N ILE A 72 -1.26 -0.28 13.95
CA ILE A 72 -2.47 -1.03 14.26
C ILE A 72 -2.65 -2.17 13.25
N SER A 73 -2.61 -1.90 11.96
CA SER A 73 -2.75 -2.92 10.91
C SER A 73 -1.72 -4.05 11.04
N LEU A 74 -0.46 -3.71 11.34
CA LEU A 74 0.58 -4.71 11.61
C LEU A 74 0.33 -5.50 12.90
N ALA A 75 -0.26 -4.88 13.90
CA ALA A 75 -0.62 -5.57 15.14
C ALA A 75 -1.78 -6.54 14.93
N GLU A 76 -2.75 -6.19 14.08
CA GLU A 76 -3.99 -6.91 13.83
C GLU A 76 -3.81 -8.08 12.84
N SER A 77 -3.34 -7.79 11.64
CA SER A 77 -3.26 -8.74 10.53
C SER A 77 -1.84 -9.02 10.06
N GLY A 78 -0.83 -8.65 10.87
CA GLY A 78 0.56 -8.83 10.51
C GLY A 78 0.99 -10.29 10.46
N ARG A 79 1.59 -10.69 9.33
CA ARG A 79 2.22 -12.00 9.14
C ARG A 79 3.70 -11.84 8.79
N TRP A 80 4.50 -12.80 9.27
CA TRP A 80 5.90 -12.91 8.89
C TRP A 80 6.03 -13.66 7.56
N ASP A 81 6.81 -13.11 6.65
CA ASP A 81 7.19 -13.76 5.41
C ASP A 81 8.67 -14.13 5.43
N LYS A 82 8.94 -15.43 5.30
CA LYS A 82 10.30 -15.96 5.35
C LYS A 82 11.12 -15.57 4.11
N SER A 83 10.46 -15.44 2.95
CA SER A 83 11.15 -15.16 1.69
C SER A 83 11.66 -13.72 1.62
N SER A 84 10.84 -12.76 2.00
CA SER A 84 11.21 -11.34 2.05
C SER A 84 11.81 -10.92 3.40
N ARG A 85 11.84 -11.82 4.39
CA ARG A 85 12.28 -11.56 5.78
C ARG A 85 11.63 -10.30 6.35
N SER A 86 10.35 -10.13 6.09
CA SER A 86 9.58 -8.93 6.48
C SER A 86 8.25 -9.28 7.13
N HIS A 87 7.75 -8.33 7.90
CA HIS A 87 6.44 -8.40 8.55
C HIS A 87 5.50 -7.43 7.82
N PHE A 88 4.35 -7.91 7.36
CA PHE A 88 3.35 -7.08 6.69
C PHE A 88 1.93 -7.51 7.04
N ALA A 89 1.01 -6.56 7.05
CA ALA A 89 -0.40 -6.80 7.23
C ALA A 89 -1.00 -7.47 5.98
N TRP A 90 -1.89 -8.44 6.19
CA TRP A 90 -2.48 -9.21 5.10
C TRP A 90 -3.97 -8.91 4.96
N PRO A 91 -4.44 -8.55 3.75
CA PRO A 91 -5.81 -8.05 3.56
C PRO A 91 -6.89 -9.13 3.74
N TRP A 92 -6.55 -10.39 3.53
CA TRP A 92 -7.50 -11.50 3.63
C TRP A 92 -7.24 -12.34 4.89
N THR A 93 -7.14 -11.61 6.01
CA THR A 93 -7.00 -12.19 7.34
C THR A 93 -8.37 -12.34 7.97
N VAL A 94 -8.62 -13.50 8.56
CA VAL A 94 -9.82 -13.80 9.35
C VAL A 94 -9.38 -14.32 10.70
N THR A 95 -9.87 -13.70 11.78
CA THR A 95 -9.66 -14.19 13.15
C THR A 95 -10.99 -14.60 13.75
N ALA A 96 -11.05 -15.83 14.22
CA ALA A 96 -12.22 -16.39 14.91
C ALA A 96 -11.77 -17.40 15.95
N ARG A 97 -12.50 -17.53 17.04
CA ARG A 97 -12.19 -18.47 18.14
C ARG A 97 -10.75 -18.32 18.65
N GLY A 98 -10.23 -17.07 18.66
CA GLY A 98 -8.86 -16.76 19.10
C GLY A 98 -7.76 -17.18 18.13
N LYS A 99 -8.09 -17.60 16.90
CA LYS A 99 -7.14 -18.07 15.90
C LYS A 99 -7.22 -17.25 14.63
N GLY A 100 -6.10 -16.59 14.25
CA GLY A 100 -5.95 -15.84 13.00
C GLY A 100 -5.47 -16.74 11.86
N LEU A 101 -6.14 -16.66 10.70
CA LEU A 101 -5.80 -17.36 9.47
C LEU A 101 -5.63 -16.40 8.32
N PHE A 102 -4.65 -16.66 7.45
CA PHE A 102 -4.31 -15.86 6.28
C PHE A 102 -4.73 -16.60 5.02
N TYR A 103 -5.75 -16.10 4.34
CA TYR A 103 -6.26 -16.72 3.13
C TYR A 103 -5.53 -16.19 1.88
N PRO A 104 -5.44 -17.00 0.80
CA PRO A 104 -4.70 -16.61 -0.40
C PRO A 104 -5.42 -15.53 -1.23
N SER A 105 -6.73 -15.38 -1.08
CA SER A 105 -7.54 -14.45 -1.84
C SER A 105 -8.75 -13.93 -1.06
N LYS A 106 -9.31 -12.83 -1.52
CA LYS A 106 -10.57 -12.26 -1.01
C LYS A 106 -11.70 -13.27 -1.03
N ALA A 107 -11.87 -14.01 -2.14
CA ALA A 107 -12.91 -15.01 -2.30
C ALA A 107 -12.76 -16.14 -1.26
N ALA A 108 -11.53 -16.63 -1.03
CA ALA A 108 -11.26 -17.66 -0.04
C ALA A 108 -11.57 -17.19 1.39
N ALA A 109 -11.24 -15.94 1.72
CA ALA A 109 -11.56 -15.35 3.02
C ALA A 109 -13.08 -15.19 3.22
N ILE A 110 -13.81 -14.72 2.21
CA ILE A 110 -15.28 -14.62 2.25
C ILE A 110 -15.92 -16.01 2.44
N SER A 111 -15.47 -17.01 1.70
CA SER A 111 -15.96 -18.37 1.84
C SER A 111 -15.75 -18.92 3.26
N ALA A 112 -14.58 -18.64 3.84
CA ALA A 112 -14.26 -19.06 5.21
C ALA A 112 -15.17 -18.37 6.24
N VAL A 113 -15.43 -17.06 6.10
CA VAL A 113 -16.34 -16.33 7.00
C VAL A 113 -17.76 -16.88 6.89
N ARG A 114 -18.28 -17.13 5.67
CA ARG A 114 -19.60 -17.73 5.47
C ARG A 114 -19.74 -19.09 6.16
N LYS A 115 -18.68 -19.93 6.04
CA LYS A 115 -18.65 -21.21 6.75
C LYS A 115 -18.68 -21.03 8.27
N LEU A 116 -17.87 -20.12 8.82
CA LEU A 116 -17.87 -19.81 10.25
C LEU A 116 -19.24 -19.33 10.74
N GLN A 117 -19.91 -18.47 9.97
CA GLN A 117 -21.25 -17.97 10.29
C GLN A 117 -22.30 -19.09 10.25
N ALA A 118 -22.21 -20.00 9.25
CA ALA A 118 -23.07 -21.19 9.17
C ALA A 118 -22.85 -22.13 10.36
N ASP A 119 -21.62 -22.20 10.88
CA ASP A 119 -21.26 -22.95 12.10
C ASP A 119 -21.63 -22.20 13.42
N GLY A 120 -22.39 -21.09 13.34
CA GLY A 120 -22.84 -20.29 14.49
C GLY A 120 -21.76 -19.41 15.11
N VAL A 121 -20.65 -19.17 14.44
CA VAL A 121 -19.59 -18.29 14.93
C VAL A 121 -19.90 -16.84 14.54
N GLU A 122 -20.18 -15.99 15.53
CA GLU A 122 -20.47 -14.58 15.30
C GLU A 122 -19.27 -13.66 15.49
N ASN A 123 -18.40 -13.98 16.48
CA ASN A 123 -17.23 -13.17 16.81
C ASN A 123 -16.10 -13.44 15.82
N ILE A 124 -16.09 -12.66 14.74
CA ILE A 124 -15.17 -12.80 13.61
C ILE A 124 -14.58 -11.44 13.27
N ASP A 125 -13.24 -11.36 13.26
CA ASP A 125 -12.50 -10.17 12.84
C ASP A 125 -11.99 -10.34 11.40
N VAL A 126 -12.08 -9.30 10.58
CA VAL A 126 -11.77 -9.40 9.15
C VAL A 126 -10.90 -8.26 8.62
N GLY A 127 -10.06 -8.60 7.65
CA GLY A 127 -9.35 -7.65 6.82
C GLY A 127 -8.05 -7.09 7.42
N CYS A 128 -7.53 -6.02 6.78
CA CYS A 128 -6.30 -5.35 7.17
C CYS A 128 -6.30 -4.86 8.62
N MET A 129 -7.45 -4.40 9.08
CA MET A 129 -7.64 -3.73 10.36
C MET A 129 -8.40 -4.57 11.38
N GLN A 130 -8.76 -5.82 11.04
CA GLN A 130 -9.47 -6.77 11.89
C GLN A 130 -10.72 -6.16 12.52
N VAL A 131 -11.59 -5.60 11.66
CA VAL A 131 -12.89 -5.08 12.11
C VAL A 131 -13.79 -6.25 12.50
N ASN A 132 -14.35 -6.20 13.70
CA ASN A 132 -15.18 -7.27 14.24
C ASN A 132 -16.62 -7.19 13.72
N LEU A 133 -17.10 -8.25 13.07
CA LEU A 133 -18.43 -8.28 12.45
C LEU A 133 -19.57 -8.34 13.45
N LYS A 134 -19.36 -8.88 14.66
CA LYS A 134 -20.37 -8.95 15.71
C LYS A 134 -20.59 -7.61 16.39
N TYR A 135 -19.49 -6.92 16.72
CA TYR A 135 -19.54 -5.65 17.45
C TYR A 135 -19.76 -4.44 16.54
N HIS A 136 -19.61 -4.62 15.24
CA HIS A 136 -19.77 -3.58 14.20
C HIS A 136 -20.63 -4.12 13.04
N PRO A 137 -21.90 -4.52 13.31
CA PRO A 137 -22.74 -5.13 12.28
C PRO A 137 -23.09 -4.18 11.13
N GLU A 138 -23.04 -2.86 11.40
CA GLU A 138 -23.30 -1.81 10.43
C GLU A 138 -22.05 -1.31 9.67
N ALA A 139 -20.87 -1.89 9.97
CA ALA A 139 -19.60 -1.42 9.39
C ALA A 139 -19.53 -1.56 7.87
N PHE A 140 -20.18 -2.59 7.33
CA PHE A 140 -20.12 -2.99 5.94
C PHE A 140 -21.48 -3.50 5.45
N ALA A 141 -21.81 -3.20 4.21
CA ALA A 141 -23.02 -3.70 3.58
C ALA A 141 -23.00 -5.23 3.40
N ASP A 142 -21.83 -5.79 3.14
CA ASP A 142 -21.62 -7.22 2.98
C ASP A 142 -20.17 -7.64 3.21
N LEU A 143 -19.86 -8.94 3.04
CA LEU A 143 -18.51 -9.47 3.18
C LEU A 143 -17.57 -9.00 2.05
N HIS A 144 -18.10 -8.63 0.88
CA HIS A 144 -17.28 -8.09 -0.19
C HIS A 144 -16.74 -6.72 0.19
N GLU A 145 -17.55 -5.87 0.81
CA GLU A 145 -17.12 -4.60 1.35
C GLU A 145 -16.19 -4.78 2.57
N ALA A 146 -16.52 -5.71 3.47
CA ALA A 146 -15.71 -6.00 4.65
C ALA A 146 -14.25 -6.39 4.30
N PHE A 147 -14.06 -7.12 3.19
CA PHE A 147 -12.75 -7.49 2.64
C PHE A 147 -12.26 -6.55 1.53
N ASP A 148 -12.93 -5.41 1.28
CA ASP A 148 -12.32 -4.34 0.51
C ASP A 148 -11.33 -3.59 1.40
N PRO A 149 -10.02 -3.56 1.04
CA PRO A 149 -9.01 -2.97 1.91
C PRO A 149 -9.25 -1.48 2.19
N ALA A 150 -9.85 -0.74 1.23
CA ALA A 150 -10.12 0.69 1.40
C ALA A 150 -11.32 0.92 2.34
N ALA A 151 -12.40 0.16 2.18
CA ALA A 151 -13.55 0.21 3.07
C ALA A 151 -13.16 -0.21 4.50
N ASN A 152 -12.43 -1.32 4.64
CA ASN A 152 -11.94 -1.84 5.91
C ASN A 152 -11.05 -0.81 6.64
N ALA A 153 -10.07 -0.22 5.94
CA ALA A 153 -9.19 0.80 6.52
C ALA A 153 -9.95 2.09 6.87
N ARG A 154 -10.88 2.54 6.04
CA ARG A 154 -11.69 3.74 6.28
C ARG A 154 -12.56 3.59 7.52
N TYR A 155 -13.28 2.46 7.67
CA TYR A 155 -14.09 2.20 8.86
C TYR A 155 -13.22 2.23 10.12
N ALA A 156 -12.12 1.49 10.14
CA ALA A 156 -11.21 1.41 11.26
C ALA A 156 -10.58 2.77 11.63
N ALA A 157 -10.25 3.58 10.62
CA ALA A 157 -9.71 4.92 10.82
C ALA A 157 -10.75 5.87 11.47
N ASN A 158 -12.00 5.80 11.04
CA ASN A 158 -13.10 6.56 11.65
C ASN A 158 -13.34 6.11 13.09
N LEU A 159 -13.33 4.80 13.35
CA LEU A 159 -13.42 4.26 14.71
C LEU A 159 -12.27 4.79 15.58
N PHE A 160 -11.03 4.71 15.11
CA PHE A 160 -9.86 5.21 15.82
C PHE A 160 -9.96 6.73 16.10
N THR A 161 -10.46 7.50 15.12
CA THR A 161 -10.68 8.95 15.29
C THR A 161 -11.66 9.23 16.43
N LYS A 162 -12.81 8.57 16.43
CA LYS A 162 -13.80 8.68 17.51
C LYS A 162 -13.22 8.31 18.89
N LEU A 163 -12.45 7.22 18.93
CA LEU A 163 -11.77 6.80 20.16
C LEU A 163 -10.73 7.83 20.64
N ARG A 164 -9.98 8.44 19.71
CA ARG A 164 -8.99 9.48 20.03
C ARG A 164 -9.67 10.74 20.58
N GLU A 165 -10.76 11.15 20.01
CA GLU A 165 -11.54 12.31 20.44
C GLU A 165 -12.14 12.08 21.83
N ALA A 166 -12.79 10.94 22.02
CA ALA A 166 -13.42 10.58 23.29
C ALA A 166 -12.39 10.45 24.45
N ASN A 167 -11.21 9.91 24.17
CA ASN A 167 -10.21 9.64 25.19
C ASN A 167 -9.14 10.74 25.31
N ARG A 168 -9.06 11.68 24.38
CA ARG A 168 -8.04 12.75 24.30
C ARG A 168 -6.60 12.23 24.43
N SER A 169 -6.37 10.99 24.02
CA SER A 169 -5.08 10.30 24.16
C SER A 169 -4.94 9.21 23.11
N ILE A 170 -3.84 9.25 22.35
CA ILE A 170 -3.51 8.22 21.36
C ILE A 170 -3.35 6.86 22.05
N ASN A 171 -2.67 6.79 23.19
CA ASN A 171 -2.46 5.54 23.92
C ASN A 171 -3.79 4.91 24.36
N ARG A 172 -4.72 5.72 24.86
CA ARG A 172 -6.06 5.23 25.26
C ARG A 172 -6.88 4.85 24.04
N ALA A 173 -6.82 5.60 22.94
CA ALA A 173 -7.48 5.24 21.68
C ALA A 173 -6.99 3.89 21.16
N VAL A 174 -5.68 3.67 21.13
CA VAL A 174 -5.08 2.38 20.79
C VAL A 174 -5.54 1.28 21.73
N ALA A 175 -5.56 1.52 23.03
CA ALA A 175 -6.03 0.56 24.02
C ALA A 175 -7.48 0.14 23.75
N HIS A 176 -8.37 1.11 23.59
CA HIS A 176 -9.80 0.89 23.42
C HIS A 176 -10.18 0.39 21.99
N TYR A 177 -9.29 0.58 21.02
CA TYR A 177 -9.44 -0.04 19.71
C TYR A 177 -9.51 -1.57 19.80
N HIS A 178 -8.69 -2.14 20.69
CA HIS A 178 -8.63 -3.59 20.88
C HIS A 178 -9.61 -4.08 21.96
N SER A 179 -9.66 -3.40 23.10
CA SER A 179 -10.51 -3.80 24.24
C SER A 179 -10.57 -2.70 25.29
N THR A 180 -11.71 -2.59 25.98
CA THR A 180 -11.83 -1.76 27.18
C THR A 180 -11.24 -2.44 28.42
N THR A 181 -11.00 -3.76 28.38
CA THR A 181 -10.45 -4.55 29.48
C THR A 181 -8.93 -4.36 29.61
N ARG A 182 -8.45 -3.89 30.76
CA ARG A 182 -7.05 -3.51 30.98
C ARG A 182 -6.06 -4.65 30.72
N GLU A 183 -6.38 -5.86 31.13
CA GLU A 183 -5.53 -7.05 30.96
C GLU A 183 -5.28 -7.38 29.48
N ARG A 184 -6.25 -7.08 28.60
CA ARG A 184 -6.16 -7.30 27.16
C ARG A 184 -5.51 -6.12 26.45
N ASN A 185 -5.89 -4.89 26.82
CA ASN A 185 -5.46 -3.71 26.07
C ASN A 185 -4.03 -3.28 26.37
N MET A 186 -3.49 -3.54 27.57
CA MET A 186 -2.12 -3.16 27.94
C MET A 186 -1.04 -3.83 27.09
N PRO A 187 -1.04 -5.17 26.90
CA PRO A 187 -0.08 -5.84 26.02
C PRO A 187 -0.22 -5.37 24.57
N TYR A 188 -1.45 -5.21 24.09
CA TYR A 188 -1.76 -4.71 22.77
C TYR A 188 -1.20 -3.30 22.55
N THR A 189 -1.48 -2.37 23.45
CA THR A 189 -0.98 -1.00 23.39
C THR A 189 0.54 -0.97 23.30
N ARG A 190 1.24 -1.74 24.13
CA ARG A 190 2.71 -1.84 24.06
C ARG A 190 3.20 -2.35 22.71
N LYS A 191 2.52 -3.36 22.13
CA LYS A 191 2.82 -3.88 20.78
C LYS A 191 2.66 -2.79 19.72
N VAL A 192 1.51 -2.11 19.69
CA VAL A 192 1.22 -1.06 18.71
C VAL A 192 2.18 0.12 18.86
N MET A 193 2.45 0.60 20.06
CA MET A 193 3.37 1.73 20.28
C MET A 193 4.80 1.42 19.84
N ARG A 194 5.27 0.18 20.06
CA ARG A 194 6.56 -0.28 19.54
C ARG A 194 6.58 -0.28 18.00
N LEU A 195 5.54 -0.82 17.35
CA LEU A 195 5.39 -0.83 15.89
C LEU A 195 5.30 0.60 15.34
N TRP A 196 4.58 1.48 16.00
CA TRP A 196 4.46 2.88 15.60
C TRP A 196 5.81 3.61 15.64
N ASN A 197 6.59 3.41 16.69
CA ASN A 197 7.95 3.96 16.78
C ASN A 197 8.85 3.43 15.64
N GLN A 198 8.71 2.16 15.26
CA GLN A 198 9.44 1.58 14.13
C GLN A 198 9.00 2.21 12.79
N GLU A 199 7.69 2.36 12.56
CA GLU A 199 7.18 2.99 11.34
C GLU A 199 7.61 4.46 11.21
N ARG A 200 7.61 5.22 12.29
CA ARG A 200 8.11 6.60 12.34
C ARG A 200 9.59 6.69 11.97
N ARG A 201 10.42 5.81 12.53
CA ARG A 201 11.86 5.75 12.20
C ARG A 201 12.08 5.42 10.73
N ARG A 202 11.33 4.47 10.16
CA ARG A 202 11.41 4.11 8.73
C ARG A 202 11.05 5.29 7.83
N GLN A 203 10.04 6.06 8.20
CA GLN A 203 9.61 7.21 7.41
C GLN A 203 10.63 8.35 7.48
N ASN A 204 11.20 8.61 8.66
CA ASN A 204 12.26 9.59 8.82
C ASN A 204 13.55 9.20 8.07
N ALA A 205 13.89 7.92 8.06
CA ALA A 205 15.05 7.40 7.32
C ALA A 205 14.86 7.43 5.79
N ALA A 206 13.62 7.36 5.31
CA ALA A 206 13.32 7.48 3.87
C ALA A 206 13.48 8.90 3.33
N GLY A 207 13.70 9.89 4.19
CA GLY A 207 13.79 11.30 3.81
C GLY A 207 12.48 11.89 3.25
N PRO A 208 12.39 13.19 3.02
CA PRO A 208 11.37 13.74 2.16
C PRO A 208 11.58 13.11 0.78
N ALA A 209 10.51 12.60 0.16
CA ALA A 209 10.57 12.10 -1.21
C ALA A 209 11.32 13.17 -2.03
N LEU A 210 12.49 12.80 -2.59
CA LEU A 210 13.23 13.68 -3.46
C LEU A 210 12.25 14.16 -4.52
N THR A 211 11.86 15.42 -4.46
CA THR A 211 11.24 16.08 -5.61
C THR A 211 12.22 15.89 -6.74
N PRO A 212 11.79 15.45 -7.93
CA PRO A 212 12.71 15.36 -9.05
C PRO A 212 13.43 16.68 -9.17
N ALA A 213 14.75 16.65 -9.05
CA ALA A 213 15.60 17.83 -9.28
C ALA A 213 15.38 18.22 -10.73
N GLY A 214 14.67 19.32 -10.97
CA GLY A 214 14.48 19.80 -12.32
C GLY A 214 13.34 20.79 -12.56
N TRP A 215 12.97 21.61 -11.57
CA TRP A 215 12.03 22.70 -11.82
C TRP A 215 12.72 24.04 -11.45
N PRO A 216 13.38 24.71 -12.44
CA PRO A 216 14.22 25.91 -12.18
C PRO A 216 13.46 27.16 -11.73
N TRP A 217 12.12 27.13 -11.62
CA TRP A 217 11.26 28.29 -11.42
C TRP A 217 10.62 28.40 -10.04
N LEU A 218 11.00 27.55 -9.05
CA LEU A 218 10.53 27.66 -7.67
C LEU A 218 11.43 28.52 -6.77
N ASN A 219 12.44 29.16 -7.33
CA ASN A 219 13.33 30.15 -6.61
C ASN A 219 13.20 31.55 -7.18
N ARG A 220 12.00 32.11 -7.21
CA ARG A 220 11.81 33.55 -7.34
C ARG A 220 10.75 34.06 -6.38
#